data_65605db4943b471e0fd78971153bda85
#
_entry.id   65605db4943b471e0fd78971153bda85
#
_cell.length_a   1.000
_cell.length_b   1.000
_cell.length_c   1.000
_cell.angle_alpha   90.00
_cell.angle_beta   90.00
_cell.angle_gamma   90.00
#
_symmetry.space_group_name_H-M   'P 1'
#
loop_
_entity.id
_entity.type
_entity.pdbx_description
1 polymer ?
#
loop_
_entity_poly.entity_id
_entity_poly.type
_entity_poly.pdbx_seq_one_letter_code
_entity_poly.pdbx_strand_id
1 'polypeptide(L)'
;NHVIRLIKGKKLSYPIYYDMEEKTVLNSTNMTRTKAAQIAQAFFSTLEAAGYKNLGIYSNASRFDSKLADGKLTASIFNQYPKWVASYNDTCKYQGNYHMWQYSNVGTIDGISENVDLNFKIGNWTKAGFTPKKVTLDKTSLTMTTGTSKTIKAYDPANSAYKLSVQWKSSNTKIATVDKNGKITAKSAGKVNITAVLNSQAKATCQVSIAPKPTKIKSVKKSGKNGIKVTWNKVSGI
;
A
#
# COMPACT_ATOMS: atom_id res chain seq x y z
N ASN A 1 -33.80 -7.36 -6.09
CA ASN A 1 -34.85 -6.87 -5.17
C ASN A 1 -34.78 -7.42 -3.73
N HIS A 2 -34.21 -8.61 -3.50
CA HIS A 2 -34.12 -9.19 -2.15
C HIS A 2 -33.30 -8.31 -1.18
N VAL A 3 -32.10 -7.90 -1.56
CA VAL A 3 -31.24 -7.03 -0.75
C VAL A 3 -31.94 -5.73 -0.41
N ILE A 4 -32.57 -5.05 -1.39
CA ILE A 4 -33.29 -3.79 -1.18
C ILE A 4 -34.40 -3.94 -0.12
N ARG A 5 -35.13 -5.05 -0.15
CA ARG A 5 -36.17 -5.34 0.84
C ARG A 5 -35.63 -5.46 2.26
N LEU A 6 -34.47 -6.13 2.41
CA LEU A 6 -33.83 -6.35 3.72
C LEU A 6 -33.26 -5.07 4.33
N ILE A 7 -32.76 -4.15 3.50
CA ILE A 7 -32.09 -2.93 3.96
C ILE A 7 -32.98 -1.70 3.95
N LYS A 8 -34.21 -1.82 3.46
CA LYS A 8 -35.17 -0.70 3.41
C LYS A 8 -35.35 -0.06 4.79
N GLY A 9 -35.18 1.24 4.87
CA GLY A 9 -35.25 2.01 6.11
C GLY A 9 -34.11 1.82 7.10
N LYS A 10 -33.09 1.01 6.77
CA LYS A 10 -31.91 0.84 7.62
C LYS A 10 -30.88 1.92 7.34
N LYS A 11 -30.29 2.48 8.41
CA LYS A 11 -29.09 3.33 8.30
C LYS A 11 -27.86 2.47 8.32
N LEU A 12 -27.15 2.41 7.19
CA LEU A 12 -25.94 1.60 7.04
C LEU A 12 -24.72 2.48 7.21
N SER A 13 -23.79 2.08 8.11
CA SER A 13 -22.52 2.77 8.36
C SER A 13 -21.40 2.30 7.44
N TYR A 14 -21.57 1.14 6.83
CA TYR A 14 -20.60 0.52 5.91
C TYR A 14 -21.20 0.38 4.52
N PRO A 15 -20.37 0.20 3.46
CA PRO A 15 -20.85 -0.13 2.13
C PRO A 15 -21.67 -1.42 2.12
N ILE A 16 -22.61 -1.51 1.19
CA ILE A 16 -23.24 -2.77 0.83
C ILE A 16 -22.26 -3.48 -0.09
N TYR A 17 -21.63 -4.55 0.39
CA TYR A 17 -20.70 -5.32 -0.42
C TYR A 17 -21.42 -6.39 -1.24
N TYR A 18 -21.08 -6.45 -2.51
CA TYR A 18 -21.42 -7.60 -3.34
C TYR A 18 -20.34 -8.67 -3.16
N ASP A 19 -20.73 -9.78 -2.53
CA ASP A 19 -19.88 -10.94 -2.37
C ASP A 19 -19.77 -11.69 -3.70
N MET A 20 -18.56 -11.74 -4.26
CA MET A 20 -18.26 -12.40 -5.52
C MET A 20 -17.18 -13.47 -5.33
N GLU A 21 -17.46 -14.45 -4.48
CA GLU A 21 -16.52 -15.57 -4.27
C GLU A 21 -17.14 -16.97 -4.43
N GLU A 22 -18.46 -17.05 -4.68
CA GLU A 22 -19.14 -18.32 -4.88
C GLU A 22 -18.44 -19.19 -5.94
N LYS A 23 -17.87 -20.31 -5.51
CA LYS A 23 -17.06 -21.20 -6.35
C LYS A 23 -17.87 -21.81 -7.49
N THR A 24 -19.14 -22.16 -7.25
CA THR A 24 -20.00 -22.78 -8.25
C THR A 24 -20.31 -21.82 -9.40
N VAL A 25 -20.44 -20.53 -9.12
CA VAL A 25 -20.70 -19.50 -10.12
C VAL A 25 -19.41 -19.02 -10.78
N LEU A 26 -18.43 -18.58 -9.99
CA LEU A 26 -17.21 -17.96 -10.53
C LEU A 26 -16.22 -18.94 -11.14
N ASN A 27 -16.22 -20.20 -10.71
CA ASN A 27 -15.37 -21.25 -11.29
C ASN A 27 -16.04 -21.98 -12.45
N SER A 28 -17.29 -21.65 -12.81
CA SER A 28 -17.91 -22.27 -13.98
C SER A 28 -17.08 -21.94 -15.24
N THR A 29 -17.00 -22.89 -16.16
CA THR A 29 -16.30 -22.76 -17.45
C THR A 29 -16.84 -21.59 -18.28
N ASN A 30 -18.09 -21.19 -18.04
CA ASN A 30 -18.79 -20.11 -18.74
C ASN A 30 -18.62 -18.73 -18.07
N MET A 31 -17.97 -18.64 -16.90
CA MET A 31 -17.74 -17.36 -16.24
C MET A 31 -16.50 -16.67 -16.81
N THR A 32 -16.73 -15.68 -17.63
CA THR A 32 -15.67 -14.82 -18.17
C THR A 32 -15.53 -13.55 -17.33
N ARG A 33 -14.40 -12.85 -17.50
CA ARG A 33 -14.19 -11.50 -16.92
C ARG A 33 -15.30 -10.53 -17.30
N THR A 34 -15.77 -10.58 -18.54
CA THR A 34 -16.86 -9.75 -19.05
C THR A 34 -18.18 -10.08 -18.35
N LYS A 35 -18.52 -11.37 -18.22
CA LYS A 35 -19.73 -11.78 -17.50
C LYS A 35 -19.71 -11.37 -16.02
N ALA A 36 -18.58 -11.56 -15.33
CA ALA A 36 -18.42 -11.12 -13.96
C ALA A 36 -18.67 -9.60 -13.82
N ALA A 37 -18.12 -8.81 -14.76
CA ALA A 37 -18.34 -7.37 -14.80
C ALA A 37 -19.81 -7.00 -15.04
N GLN A 38 -20.50 -7.69 -15.95
CA GLN A 38 -21.94 -7.45 -16.23
C GLN A 38 -22.83 -7.77 -15.05
N ILE A 39 -22.55 -8.88 -14.32
CA ILE A 39 -23.28 -9.27 -13.11
C ILE A 39 -23.10 -8.21 -12.02
N ALA A 40 -21.87 -7.78 -11.78
CA ALA A 40 -21.57 -6.73 -10.80
C ALA A 40 -22.26 -5.40 -11.19
N GLN A 41 -22.20 -5.02 -12.47
CA GLN A 41 -22.88 -3.81 -12.96
C GLN A 41 -24.39 -3.86 -12.70
N ALA A 42 -25.03 -4.99 -12.99
CA ALA A 42 -26.47 -5.15 -12.74
C ALA A 42 -26.82 -5.01 -11.24
N PHE A 43 -26.00 -5.61 -10.36
CA PHE A 43 -26.17 -5.47 -8.91
C PHE A 43 -26.06 -4.02 -8.46
N PHE A 44 -24.96 -3.35 -8.84
CA PHE A 44 -24.70 -1.97 -8.43
C PHE A 44 -25.73 -1.00 -9.00
N SER A 45 -26.05 -1.10 -10.29
CA SER A 45 -27.07 -0.23 -10.92
C SER A 45 -28.44 -0.37 -10.27
N THR A 46 -28.84 -1.59 -9.87
CA THR A 46 -30.10 -1.84 -9.19
C THR A 46 -30.14 -1.16 -7.81
N LEU A 47 -29.05 -1.23 -7.05
CA LEU A 47 -28.96 -0.59 -5.73
C LEU A 47 -28.87 0.94 -5.86
N GLU A 48 -28.12 1.43 -6.83
CA GLU A 48 -27.99 2.88 -7.10
C GLU A 48 -29.32 3.50 -7.50
N ALA A 49 -30.11 2.81 -8.34
CA ALA A 49 -31.46 3.23 -8.71
C ALA A 49 -32.41 3.28 -7.50
N ALA A 50 -32.20 2.41 -6.50
CA ALA A 50 -32.93 2.42 -5.24
C ALA A 50 -32.40 3.44 -4.21
N GLY A 51 -31.42 4.28 -4.58
CA GLY A 51 -30.86 5.35 -3.74
C GLY A 51 -29.65 4.96 -2.88
N TYR A 52 -29.20 3.71 -2.91
CA TYR A 52 -28.02 3.25 -2.17
C TYR A 52 -26.74 3.55 -2.95
N LYS A 53 -25.92 4.45 -2.43
CA LYS A 53 -24.70 4.95 -3.13
C LYS A 53 -23.41 4.44 -2.54
N ASN A 54 -23.44 3.94 -1.30
CA ASN A 54 -22.29 3.40 -0.63
C ASN A 54 -22.20 1.89 -0.89
N LEU A 55 -21.54 1.52 -1.97
CA LEU A 55 -21.48 0.16 -2.50
C LEU A 55 -20.03 -0.29 -2.60
N GLY A 56 -19.79 -1.58 -2.43
CA GLY A 56 -18.45 -2.18 -2.50
C GLY A 56 -18.49 -3.59 -3.06
N ILE A 57 -17.34 -4.18 -3.24
CA ILE A 57 -17.18 -5.54 -3.72
C ILE A 57 -16.27 -6.33 -2.78
N TYR A 58 -16.70 -7.55 -2.40
CA TYR A 58 -15.91 -8.49 -1.64
C TYR A 58 -15.53 -9.68 -2.49
N SER A 59 -14.28 -10.09 -2.39
CA SER A 59 -13.76 -11.36 -2.91
C SER A 59 -12.36 -11.65 -2.37
N ASN A 60 -11.81 -12.80 -2.73
CA ASN A 60 -10.42 -13.13 -2.41
C ASN A 60 -9.41 -12.41 -3.32
N ALA A 61 -8.16 -12.31 -2.85
CA ALA A 61 -7.08 -11.58 -3.52
C ALA A 61 -6.81 -12.08 -4.96
N SER A 62 -6.89 -13.39 -5.21
CA SER A 62 -6.56 -13.95 -6.52
C SER A 62 -7.55 -13.54 -7.62
N ARG A 63 -8.80 -13.27 -7.28
CA ARG A 63 -9.81 -12.83 -8.24
C ARG A 63 -9.65 -11.38 -8.67
N PHE A 64 -9.10 -10.55 -7.79
CA PHE A 64 -8.80 -9.15 -8.10
C PHE A 64 -7.45 -8.97 -8.81
N ASP A 65 -6.59 -9.97 -8.84
CA ASP A 65 -5.25 -9.88 -9.42
C ASP A 65 -4.99 -11.01 -10.42
N SER A 66 -4.87 -10.63 -11.70
CA SER A 66 -4.58 -11.58 -12.79
C SER A 66 -3.24 -12.33 -12.63
N LYS A 67 -2.33 -11.81 -11.81
CA LYS A 67 -1.03 -12.43 -11.54
C LYS A 67 -1.11 -13.54 -10.49
N LEU A 68 -2.19 -13.57 -9.68
CA LEU A 68 -2.31 -14.51 -8.58
C LEU A 68 -3.07 -15.79 -8.91
N ALA A 69 -3.91 -15.83 -9.90
CA ALA A 69 -4.55 -17.03 -10.45
C ALA A 69 -5.58 -16.74 -11.53
N ASP A 70 -6.80 -16.31 -11.19
CA ASP A 70 -7.88 -16.26 -12.17
C ASP A 70 -8.22 -14.86 -12.67
N GLY A 71 -7.94 -13.82 -11.89
CA GLY A 71 -8.11 -12.42 -12.26
C GLY A 71 -9.49 -12.06 -12.81
N LYS A 72 -10.55 -12.80 -12.43
CA LYS A 72 -11.89 -12.61 -13.00
C LYS A 72 -12.50 -11.26 -12.69
N LEU A 73 -12.07 -10.63 -11.58
CA LEU A 73 -12.54 -9.33 -11.14
C LEU A 73 -11.55 -8.20 -11.45
N THR A 74 -10.86 -8.27 -12.58
CA THR A 74 -9.91 -7.24 -13.03
C THR A 74 -10.46 -6.25 -14.05
N ALA A 75 -11.75 -6.36 -14.45
CA ALA A 75 -12.38 -5.38 -15.34
C ALA A 75 -12.45 -4.01 -14.64
N SER A 76 -12.42 -2.95 -15.46
CA SER A 76 -12.36 -1.55 -14.96
C SER A 76 -13.48 -1.14 -14.00
N ILE A 77 -14.66 -1.75 -14.13
CA ILE A 77 -15.77 -1.50 -13.23
C ILE A 77 -15.40 -1.78 -11.76
N PHE A 78 -14.61 -2.83 -11.51
CA PHE A 78 -14.22 -3.19 -10.15
C PHE A 78 -13.25 -2.18 -9.49
N ASN A 79 -12.68 -1.26 -10.28
CA ASN A 79 -11.86 -0.17 -9.75
C ASN A 79 -12.69 1.05 -9.29
N GLN A 80 -13.97 1.08 -9.61
CA GLN A 80 -14.89 2.16 -9.22
C GLN A 80 -15.49 1.96 -7.82
N TYR A 81 -15.42 0.74 -7.31
CA TYR A 81 -16.01 0.37 -6.03
C TYR A 81 -14.95 -0.01 -5.00
N PRO A 82 -15.15 0.34 -3.72
CA PRO A 82 -14.29 -0.11 -2.64
C PRO A 82 -14.23 -1.64 -2.58
N LYS A 83 -13.01 -2.16 -2.42
CA LYS A 83 -12.76 -3.59 -2.32
C LYS A 83 -12.61 -4.01 -0.87
N TRP A 84 -13.27 -5.08 -0.50
CA TRP A 84 -12.99 -5.86 0.70
C TRP A 84 -12.33 -7.16 0.24
N VAL A 85 -11.07 -7.35 0.61
CA VAL A 85 -10.22 -8.41 0.08
C VAL A 85 -9.97 -9.48 1.14
N ALA A 86 -10.35 -10.72 0.87
CA ALA A 86 -9.95 -11.86 1.68
C ALA A 86 -8.55 -12.33 1.25
N SER A 87 -7.64 -12.40 2.22
CA SER A 87 -6.27 -12.87 2.02
C SER A 87 -5.70 -13.30 3.36
N TYR A 88 -5.82 -14.59 3.70
CA TYR A 88 -5.47 -15.17 5.01
C TYR A 88 -3.95 -15.37 5.13
N ASN A 89 -3.24 -14.29 5.37
CA ASN A 89 -1.78 -14.23 5.47
C ASN A 89 -1.39 -13.07 6.39
N ASP A 90 -0.11 -12.99 6.77
CA ASP A 90 0.43 -11.88 7.55
C ASP A 90 0.41 -10.52 6.81
N THR A 91 0.25 -10.58 5.50
CA THR A 91 0.10 -9.39 4.64
C THR A 91 -0.89 -9.69 3.52
N CYS A 92 -1.71 -8.71 3.15
CA CYS A 92 -2.61 -8.87 2.03
C CYS A 92 -1.82 -9.12 0.73
N LYS A 93 -2.15 -10.20 0.03
CA LYS A 93 -1.47 -10.57 -1.23
C LYS A 93 -1.92 -9.72 -2.41
N TYR A 94 -3.09 -9.09 -2.35
CA TYR A 94 -3.54 -8.16 -3.38
C TYR A 94 -2.72 -6.88 -3.34
N GLN A 95 -2.12 -6.51 -4.47
CA GLN A 95 -1.21 -5.36 -4.56
C GLN A 95 -1.90 -4.07 -5.02
N GLY A 96 -3.19 -4.14 -5.36
CA GLY A 96 -3.99 -2.97 -5.74
C GLY A 96 -4.60 -2.27 -4.52
N ASN A 97 -5.44 -1.27 -4.78
CA ASN A 97 -6.14 -0.53 -3.72
C ASN A 97 -7.31 -1.35 -3.16
N TYR A 98 -7.41 -1.41 -1.84
CA TYR A 98 -8.52 -2.02 -1.13
C TYR A 98 -8.84 -1.25 0.16
N HIS A 99 -10.06 -1.45 0.70
CA HIS A 99 -10.62 -0.68 1.80
C HIS A 99 -10.79 -1.49 3.07
N MET A 100 -10.94 -2.78 2.90
CA MET A 100 -11.00 -3.73 4.00
C MET A 100 -10.23 -4.99 3.61
N TRP A 101 -9.52 -5.54 4.57
CA TRP A 101 -8.77 -6.78 4.43
C TRP A 101 -9.26 -7.77 5.48
N GLN A 102 -9.86 -8.86 5.02
CA GLN A 102 -10.14 -10.01 5.85
C GLN A 102 -8.86 -10.86 5.94
N TYR A 103 -8.22 -10.81 7.08
CA TYR A 103 -6.94 -11.47 7.28
C TYR A 103 -7.05 -12.85 7.92
N SER A 104 -8.22 -13.18 8.50
CA SER A 104 -8.51 -14.48 9.09
C SER A 104 -9.99 -14.79 8.98
N ASN A 105 -10.32 -16.09 8.87
CA ASN A 105 -11.66 -16.64 8.97
C ASN A 105 -11.78 -17.65 10.14
N VAL A 106 -10.78 -17.67 11.02
CA VAL A 106 -10.72 -18.55 12.20
C VAL A 106 -10.45 -17.77 13.48
N GLY A 107 -10.93 -16.54 13.53
CA GLY A 107 -10.82 -15.71 14.72
C GLY A 107 -11.72 -16.23 15.85
N THR A 108 -11.36 -15.92 17.09
CA THR A 108 -12.17 -16.21 18.27
C THR A 108 -12.53 -14.93 19.00
N ILE A 109 -13.75 -14.82 19.46
CA ILE A 109 -14.25 -13.69 20.27
C ILE A 109 -14.98 -14.30 21.48
N ASP A 110 -14.67 -13.77 22.66
CA ASP A 110 -15.32 -14.22 23.89
C ASP A 110 -16.86 -14.12 23.77
N GLY A 111 -17.54 -15.19 24.11
CA GLY A 111 -18.99 -15.30 24.00
C GLY A 111 -19.52 -15.76 22.64
N ILE A 112 -18.66 -16.01 21.66
CA ILE A 112 -19.04 -16.60 20.38
C ILE A 112 -18.33 -17.96 20.23
N SER A 113 -19.13 -19.03 20.10
CA SER A 113 -18.62 -20.42 19.99
C SER A 113 -18.06 -20.77 18.62
N GLU A 114 -18.47 -20.06 17.58
CA GLU A 114 -18.05 -20.27 16.21
C GLU A 114 -16.86 -19.38 15.83
N ASN A 115 -16.12 -19.79 14.81
CA ASN A 115 -15.07 -18.96 14.23
C ASN A 115 -15.67 -17.68 13.61
N VAL A 116 -14.98 -16.57 13.78
CA VAL A 116 -15.38 -15.29 13.19
C VAL A 116 -14.32 -14.75 12.24
N ASP A 117 -14.79 -14.02 11.25
CA ASP A 117 -13.94 -13.31 10.32
C ASP A 117 -13.28 -12.10 10.98
N LEU A 118 -11.96 -12.01 10.90
CA LEU A 118 -11.20 -10.88 11.41
C LEU A 118 -10.77 -9.98 10.26
N ASN A 119 -11.01 -8.67 10.43
CA ASN A 119 -10.84 -7.70 9.37
C ASN A 119 -10.10 -6.45 9.84
N PHE A 120 -9.25 -5.89 8.95
CA PHE A 120 -8.74 -4.55 9.06
C PHE A 120 -9.52 -3.61 8.14
N LYS A 121 -10.08 -2.55 8.70
CA LYS A 121 -10.63 -1.43 7.94
C LYS A 121 -9.52 -0.47 7.54
N ILE A 122 -9.48 -0.09 6.27
CA ILE A 122 -8.46 0.77 5.70
C ILE A 122 -9.14 1.97 5.05
N GLY A 123 -9.13 3.12 5.75
CA GLY A 123 -9.63 4.40 5.25
C GLY A 123 -11.15 4.63 5.25
N ASN A 124 -11.58 5.71 4.61
CA ASN A 124 -12.99 6.13 4.53
C ASN A 124 -13.64 5.68 3.23
N TRP A 125 -14.95 5.40 3.30
CA TRP A 125 -15.77 4.89 2.21
C TRP A 125 -16.35 6.03 1.38
N THR A 126 -15.93 6.19 0.12
CA THR A 126 -16.62 7.05 -0.84
C THR A 126 -16.63 6.39 -2.21
N LYS A 127 -17.72 6.61 -2.99
CA LYS A 127 -17.88 6.08 -4.36
C LYS A 127 -16.73 6.47 -5.31
N ALA A 128 -16.00 7.54 -5.03
CA ALA A 128 -14.92 8.09 -5.86
C ALA A 128 -13.56 7.40 -5.69
N GLY A 129 -13.54 6.12 -5.32
CA GLY A 129 -12.30 5.39 -5.04
C GLY A 129 -11.68 5.84 -3.72
N PHE A 130 -11.15 4.88 -2.98
CA PHE A 130 -10.40 5.19 -1.78
C PHE A 130 -9.16 5.98 -2.15
N THR A 131 -9.12 7.21 -1.75
CA THR A 131 -7.91 7.99 -1.68
C THR A 131 -7.60 8.24 -0.23
N PRO A 132 -6.66 7.51 0.38
CA PRO A 132 -6.17 7.90 1.69
C PRO A 132 -5.78 9.37 1.62
N LYS A 133 -6.41 10.19 2.46
CA LYS A 133 -6.14 11.64 2.50
C LYS A 133 -4.78 11.94 3.13
N LYS A 134 -4.14 10.95 3.74
CA LYS A 134 -2.85 11.10 4.42
C LYS A 134 -1.98 9.87 4.23
N VAL A 135 -0.68 10.09 4.20
CA VAL A 135 0.37 9.07 4.24
C VAL A 135 1.30 9.43 5.39
N THR A 136 1.69 8.45 6.17
CA THR A 136 2.71 8.60 7.22
C THR A 136 3.89 7.70 6.91
N LEU A 137 5.09 8.14 7.24
CA LEU A 137 6.32 7.34 7.14
C LEU A 137 6.75 6.88 8.53
N ASP A 138 7.36 5.69 8.60
CA ASP A 138 8.01 5.20 9.83
C ASP A 138 9.20 6.08 10.24
N LYS A 139 9.74 6.87 9.31
CA LYS A 139 10.84 7.82 9.54
C LYS A 139 10.63 9.07 8.70
N THR A 140 10.65 10.21 9.35
CA THR A 140 10.58 11.54 8.70
C THR A 140 11.97 12.13 8.45
N SER A 141 12.99 11.61 9.14
CA SER A 141 14.40 11.93 8.92
C SER A 141 15.26 10.68 8.99
N LEU A 142 16.36 10.66 8.25
CA LEU A 142 17.27 9.53 8.18
C LEU A 142 18.70 9.99 7.93
N THR A 143 19.66 9.44 8.69
CA THR A 143 21.08 9.62 8.44
C THR A 143 21.67 8.33 7.88
N MET A 144 22.45 8.45 6.80
CA MET A 144 23.10 7.35 6.10
C MET A 144 24.55 7.69 5.77
N THR A 145 25.30 6.67 5.37
CA THR A 145 26.67 6.83 4.84
C THR A 145 26.69 6.38 3.38
N THR A 146 27.45 7.03 2.54
CA THR A 146 27.60 6.67 1.13
C THR A 146 27.86 5.18 0.92
N GLY A 147 27.14 4.56 -0.01
CA GLY A 147 27.22 3.13 -0.32
C GLY A 147 26.38 2.23 0.59
N THR A 148 25.65 2.78 1.56
CA THR A 148 24.70 1.99 2.39
C THR A 148 23.27 2.06 1.86
N SER A 149 22.44 1.13 2.32
CA SER A 149 21.01 1.13 2.02
C SER A 149 20.21 1.00 3.30
N LYS A 150 19.04 1.67 3.34
CA LYS A 150 18.04 1.55 4.42
C LYS A 150 16.65 1.57 3.80
N THR A 151 15.70 0.89 4.44
CA THR A 151 14.31 0.86 4.00
C THR A 151 13.45 1.73 4.91
N ILE A 152 12.55 2.51 4.33
CA ILE A 152 11.46 3.21 5.01
C ILE A 152 10.12 2.68 4.52
N LYS A 153 9.12 2.79 5.38
CA LYS A 153 7.78 2.26 5.10
C LYS A 153 6.75 3.38 5.15
N ALA A 154 5.76 3.30 4.26
CA ALA A 154 4.62 4.22 4.24
C ALA A 154 3.39 3.53 4.83
N TYR A 155 2.67 4.22 5.69
CA TYR A 155 1.50 3.73 6.42
C TYR A 155 0.32 4.66 6.27
N ASP A 156 -0.88 4.10 6.45
CA ASP A 156 -2.08 4.87 6.73
C ASP A 156 -2.01 5.36 8.20
N PRO A 157 -2.11 6.67 8.48
CA PRO A 157 -2.11 7.17 9.85
C PRO A 157 -3.30 6.68 10.69
N ALA A 158 -4.39 6.23 10.05
CA ALA A 158 -5.53 5.63 10.72
C ALA A 158 -5.26 4.17 11.13
N ASN A 159 -4.27 3.51 10.51
CA ASN A 159 -3.85 2.15 10.83
C ASN A 159 -2.36 1.95 10.54
N SER A 160 -1.52 2.19 11.53
CA SER A 160 -0.06 2.12 11.42
C SER A 160 0.50 0.72 11.15
N ALA A 161 -0.27 -0.35 11.38
CA ALA A 161 0.10 -1.71 11.02
C ALA A 161 0.04 -1.95 9.50
N TYR A 162 -0.65 -1.08 8.77
CA TYR A 162 -0.86 -1.25 7.35
C TYR A 162 0.16 -0.50 6.48
N LYS A 163 0.96 -1.24 5.73
CA LYS A 163 1.90 -0.70 4.75
C LYS A 163 1.17 -0.30 3.47
N LEU A 164 1.21 0.99 3.13
CA LEU A 164 0.64 1.50 1.88
C LEU A 164 1.53 1.16 0.68
N SER A 165 0.90 0.77 -0.42
CA SER A 165 1.55 0.73 -1.74
C SER A 165 1.61 2.15 -2.30
N VAL A 166 2.80 2.71 -2.38
CA VAL A 166 3.05 4.10 -2.80
C VAL A 166 4.05 4.16 -3.93
N GLN A 167 3.99 5.23 -4.72
CA GLN A 167 5.08 5.62 -5.61
C GLN A 167 6.18 6.33 -4.79
N TRP A 168 7.39 5.81 -4.85
CA TRP A 168 8.55 6.44 -4.23
C TRP A 168 9.27 7.36 -5.21
N LYS A 169 9.64 8.56 -4.75
CA LYS A 169 10.38 9.54 -5.53
C LYS A 169 11.57 10.06 -4.73
N SER A 170 12.71 10.20 -5.39
CA SER A 170 13.88 10.91 -4.88
C SER A 170 13.95 12.29 -5.51
N SER A 171 14.21 13.33 -4.72
CA SER A 171 14.42 14.69 -5.24
C SER A 171 15.75 14.84 -5.97
N ASN A 172 16.71 13.93 -5.74
CA ASN A 172 18.02 13.89 -6.43
C ASN A 172 18.57 12.47 -6.48
N THR A 173 18.43 11.83 -7.64
CA THR A 173 18.90 10.45 -7.85
C THR A 173 20.41 10.29 -7.94
N LYS A 174 21.18 11.40 -8.06
CA LYS A 174 22.65 11.40 -7.96
C LYS A 174 23.08 11.25 -6.49
N ILE A 175 22.30 11.76 -5.54
CA ILE A 175 22.58 11.65 -4.09
C ILE A 175 22.03 10.33 -3.54
N ALA A 176 20.76 10.00 -3.79
CA ALA A 176 20.19 8.69 -3.42
C ALA A 176 19.08 8.27 -4.38
N THR A 177 18.95 6.97 -4.56
CA THR A 177 17.79 6.36 -5.23
C THR A 177 16.89 5.68 -4.23
N VAL A 178 15.63 5.47 -4.60
CA VAL A 178 14.66 4.67 -3.83
C VAL A 178 13.95 3.72 -4.78
N ASP A 179 13.75 2.48 -4.37
CA ASP A 179 13.03 1.47 -5.14
C ASP A 179 11.53 1.41 -4.77
N LYS A 180 10.77 0.57 -5.47
CA LYS A 180 9.33 0.36 -5.23
C LYS A 180 8.98 -0.13 -3.81
N ASN A 181 9.95 -0.69 -3.09
CA ASN A 181 9.76 -1.20 -1.74
C ASN A 181 10.17 -0.19 -0.65
N GLY A 182 10.58 1.02 -1.04
CA GLY A 182 11.07 2.05 -0.13
C GLY A 182 12.52 1.85 0.32
N LYS A 183 13.29 0.98 -0.34
CA LYS A 183 14.72 0.82 -0.08
C LYS A 183 15.49 1.97 -0.70
N ILE A 184 16.09 2.78 0.14
CA ILE A 184 16.92 3.92 -0.22
C ILE A 184 18.36 3.44 -0.35
N THR A 185 19.03 3.80 -1.45
CA THR A 185 20.48 3.53 -1.67
C THR A 185 21.22 4.85 -1.76
N ALA A 186 22.14 5.08 -0.82
CA ALA A 186 22.97 6.28 -0.73
C ALA A 186 24.13 6.21 -1.75
N LYS A 187 24.19 7.16 -2.69
CA LYS A 187 25.19 7.23 -3.75
C LYS A 187 26.31 8.23 -3.46
N SER A 188 25.92 9.46 -3.07
CA SER A 188 26.87 10.55 -2.80
C SER A 188 26.49 11.25 -1.49
N ALA A 189 27.46 11.94 -0.90
CA ALA A 189 27.21 12.80 0.26
C ALA A 189 26.28 13.97 -0.12
N GLY A 190 25.42 14.37 0.81
CA GLY A 190 24.47 15.46 0.61
C GLY A 190 23.12 15.22 1.31
N LYS A 191 22.20 16.15 1.06
CA LYS A 191 20.82 16.07 1.57
C LYS A 191 19.87 15.80 0.40
N VAL A 192 18.90 14.93 0.60
CA VAL A 192 17.92 14.54 -0.42
C VAL A 192 16.58 14.22 0.25
N ASN A 193 15.48 14.54 -0.40
CA ASN A 193 14.14 14.21 0.05
C ASN A 193 13.65 12.93 -0.66
N ILE A 194 13.21 11.96 0.11
CA ILE A 194 12.53 10.76 -0.39
C ILE A 194 11.04 10.89 -0.06
N THR A 195 10.23 10.91 -1.10
CA THR A 195 8.79 11.14 -0.98
C THR A 195 8.01 9.90 -1.38
N ALA A 196 7.11 9.47 -0.50
CA ALA A 196 6.06 8.52 -0.79
C ALA A 196 4.84 9.26 -1.34
N VAL A 197 4.42 8.92 -2.53
CA VAL A 197 3.25 9.50 -3.21
C VAL A 197 2.20 8.41 -3.39
N LEU A 198 1.06 8.55 -2.75
CA LEU A 198 -0.06 7.63 -2.90
C LEU A 198 -1.01 8.11 -4.01
N ASN A 199 -1.26 9.42 -4.04
CA ASN A 199 -2.08 10.11 -5.04
C ASN A 199 -1.74 11.61 -5.06
N SER A 200 -2.46 12.41 -5.84
CA SER A 200 -2.23 13.86 -5.94
C SER A 200 -2.35 14.62 -4.61
N GLN A 201 -3.10 14.09 -3.63
CA GLN A 201 -3.39 14.76 -2.36
C GLN A 201 -2.63 14.15 -1.17
N ALA A 202 -2.21 12.88 -1.26
CA ALA A 202 -1.59 12.15 -0.15
C ALA A 202 -0.12 11.83 -0.45
N LYS A 203 0.77 12.54 0.21
CA LYS A 203 2.22 12.37 0.13
C LYS A 203 2.88 12.59 1.48
N ALA A 204 4.00 11.91 1.72
CA ALA A 204 4.84 12.14 2.90
C ALA A 204 6.32 12.08 2.50
N THR A 205 7.14 12.86 3.17
CA THR A 205 8.56 13.03 2.82
C THR A 205 9.46 12.70 4.00
N CYS A 206 10.51 11.94 3.73
CA CYS A 206 11.64 11.70 4.63
C CYS A 206 12.85 12.51 4.15
N GLN A 207 13.43 13.31 5.02
CA GLN A 207 14.69 14.00 4.76
C GLN A 207 15.86 13.05 5.02
N VAL A 208 16.70 12.81 4.03
CA VAL A 208 17.83 11.93 4.13
C VAL A 208 19.12 12.75 4.06
N SER A 209 19.94 12.64 5.10
CA SER A 209 21.29 13.24 5.17
C SER A 209 22.33 12.14 4.98
N ILE A 210 23.18 12.26 3.97
CA ILE A 210 24.19 11.26 3.63
C ILE A 210 25.56 11.85 3.87
N ALA A 211 26.30 11.21 4.78
CA ALA A 211 27.70 11.52 5.03
C ALA A 211 28.61 10.69 4.09
N PRO A 212 29.80 11.19 3.73
CA PRO A 212 30.80 10.39 3.06
C PRO A 212 31.25 9.22 3.95
N LYS A 213 31.83 8.18 3.34
CA LYS A 213 32.45 7.11 4.10
C LYS A 213 33.62 7.68 4.92
N PRO A 214 33.79 7.25 6.17
CA PRO A 214 34.98 7.57 6.92
C PRO A 214 36.24 7.15 6.16
N THR A 215 37.27 7.97 6.18
CA THR A 215 38.56 7.63 5.61
C THR A 215 39.56 7.36 6.67
N LYS A 216 40.61 6.58 6.34
CA LYS A 216 41.73 6.32 7.24
C LYS A 216 42.88 7.24 6.90
N ILE A 217 43.55 7.79 7.92
CA ILE A 217 44.83 8.50 7.75
C ILE A 217 45.86 7.49 7.27
N LYS A 218 46.52 7.79 6.17
CA LYS A 218 47.65 6.99 5.62
C LYS A 218 48.94 7.31 6.35
N SER A 219 49.21 8.59 6.55
CA SER A 219 50.43 9.01 7.22
C SER A 219 50.28 10.41 7.83
N VAL A 220 51.04 10.61 8.88
CA VAL A 220 51.26 11.92 9.49
C VAL A 220 52.78 12.13 9.50
N LYS A 221 53.28 13.15 8.84
CA LYS A 221 54.72 13.45 8.74
C LYS A 221 54.95 14.91 9.08
N LYS A 222 56.12 15.20 9.68
CA LYS A 222 56.57 16.57 9.89
C LYS A 222 56.81 17.24 8.53
N SER A 223 56.41 18.48 8.38
CA SER A 223 56.55 19.26 7.15
C SER A 223 57.14 20.62 7.52
N GLY A 224 58.43 20.82 7.25
CA GLY A 224 59.15 22.02 7.66
C GLY A 224 59.34 22.10 9.19
N LYS A 225 59.73 23.31 9.69
CA LYS A 225 59.96 23.52 11.13
C LYS A 225 58.72 23.40 11.99
N ASN A 226 57.56 23.88 11.53
CA ASN A 226 56.31 24.00 12.33
C ASN A 226 55.08 23.41 11.65
N GLY A 227 55.22 22.55 10.62
CA GLY A 227 54.11 21.98 9.90
C GLY A 227 53.95 20.47 10.06
N ILE A 228 52.75 19.99 9.90
CA ILE A 228 52.41 18.57 9.81
C ILE A 228 51.71 18.30 8.49
N LYS A 229 52.21 17.32 7.72
CA LYS A 229 51.52 16.81 6.51
C LYS A 229 50.75 15.57 6.86
N VAL A 230 49.41 15.65 6.73
CA VAL A 230 48.51 14.51 6.88
C VAL A 230 48.07 14.04 5.50
N THR A 231 48.19 12.76 5.25
CA THR A 231 47.63 12.12 4.04
C THR A 231 46.62 11.08 4.43
N TRP A 232 45.57 10.95 3.62
CA TRP A 232 44.48 10.00 3.85
C TRP A 232 44.07 9.29 2.56
N ASN A 233 43.29 8.22 2.69
CA ASN A 233 42.74 7.53 1.53
C ASN A 233 41.73 8.42 0.81
N LYS A 234 41.65 8.32 -0.51
CA LYS A 234 40.60 9.02 -1.29
C LYS A 234 39.23 8.65 -0.75
N VAL A 235 38.41 9.65 -0.48
CA VAL A 235 37.01 9.48 -0.10
C VAL A 235 36.17 9.33 -1.37
N SER A 236 35.40 8.27 -1.48
CA SER A 236 34.46 8.05 -2.60
C SER A 236 33.09 8.61 -2.28
N GLY A 237 32.41 9.15 -3.30
CA GLY A 237 31.03 9.62 -3.15
C GLY A 237 30.90 11.04 -2.60
N ILE A 238 31.91 11.88 -2.84
CA ILE A 238 31.86 13.34 -2.62
C ILE A 238 31.57 13.99 -3.96
#